data_d0c5e54eb80ead7138bae010ef690908
#
_entry.id   d0c5e54eb80ead7138bae010ef690908
#
_cell.length_a   1.000
_cell.length_b   1.000
_cell.length_c   1.000
_cell.angle_alpha   90.00
_cell.angle_beta   90.00
_cell.angle_gamma   90.00
#
_symmetry.space_group_name_H-M   'P 1'
#
loop_
_entity.id
_entity.type
_entity.pdbx_description
1 polymer ?
#
loop_
_entity_poly.entity_id
_entity_poly.type
_entity_poly.pdbx_seq_one_letter_code
_entity_poly.pdbx_strand_id
1 'polypeptide(L)'
;MPLQKIEFAPGVNKEGTEYTADSGWFDADKVRFRKGRPEKIGGWAKYNITTFLGMCRSIFAWATLTDVKYVGIGTHLKFYIMEGIFPNDVTPLRLTTSAGDVTFAATNGSRTLTITDTAHGAVKNDFVTFSGAATLNGNVNAAVINHEYQIVTIINVNSYTVLAATAAGDAVTASSSDNGNGGGSTVGKYQVNTGLTNFVPAAGWGADPWGQGLWGSASGLGDGDQLRLYSQDNFGEDLVFCARNVGIYY
;
A
#
# COMPACT_ATOMS: atom_id res chain seq x y z
N MET A 1 3.23 -59.96 -22.24
CA MET A 1 2.79 -58.71 -22.87
C MET A 1 4.04 -57.94 -23.20
N PRO A 2 4.27 -57.47 -24.44
CA PRO A 2 5.39 -56.57 -24.70
C PRO A 2 5.14 -55.20 -24.02
N LEU A 3 6.16 -54.68 -23.36
CA LEU A 3 6.13 -53.35 -22.82
C LEU A 3 6.21 -52.32 -23.96
N GLN A 4 5.19 -51.50 -24.11
CA GLN A 4 5.16 -50.40 -25.07
C GLN A 4 5.57 -49.10 -24.38
N LYS A 5 6.60 -48.45 -24.93
CA LYS A 5 7.01 -47.15 -24.45
C LYS A 5 6.03 -46.10 -24.97
N ILE A 6 5.39 -45.36 -24.04
CA ILE A 6 4.56 -44.22 -24.37
C ILE A 6 5.38 -42.96 -24.14
N GLU A 7 5.55 -42.14 -25.15
CA GLU A 7 6.23 -40.83 -25.08
C GLU A 7 5.18 -39.74 -25.30
N PHE A 8 5.13 -38.79 -24.36
CA PHE A 8 4.33 -37.59 -24.48
C PHE A 8 5.20 -36.39 -24.81
N ALA A 9 4.73 -35.52 -25.69
CA ALA A 9 5.37 -34.25 -25.99
C ALA A 9 5.33 -33.33 -24.76
N PRO A 10 6.40 -32.66 -24.39
CA PRO A 10 6.41 -31.71 -23.30
C PRO A 10 5.67 -30.41 -23.69
N GLY A 11 5.04 -29.78 -22.72
CA GLY A 11 4.33 -28.52 -22.91
C GLY A 11 2.81 -28.68 -23.03
N VAL A 12 2.11 -27.56 -22.98
CA VAL A 12 0.65 -27.47 -23.14
C VAL A 12 0.38 -26.79 -24.47
N ASN A 13 -0.40 -27.44 -25.33
CA ASN A 13 -0.81 -26.90 -26.61
C ASN A 13 -2.34 -26.70 -26.64
N LYS A 14 -2.76 -25.43 -26.64
CA LYS A 14 -4.16 -25.00 -26.67
C LYS A 14 -4.57 -24.45 -28.06
N GLU A 15 -3.72 -24.55 -29.08
CA GLU A 15 -4.04 -24.02 -30.41
C GLU A 15 -5.08 -24.86 -31.17
N GLY A 16 -5.20 -26.13 -30.81
CA GLY A 16 -6.17 -27.03 -31.37
C GLY A 16 -7.32 -27.37 -30.42
N THR A 17 -8.00 -28.47 -30.72
CA THR A 17 -8.99 -29.10 -29.83
C THR A 17 -8.30 -30.14 -28.94
N GLU A 18 -8.96 -30.58 -27.87
CA GLU A 18 -8.52 -31.68 -27.02
C GLU A 18 -8.23 -32.97 -27.82
N TYR A 19 -8.97 -33.20 -28.89
CA TYR A 19 -8.81 -34.36 -29.79
C TYR A 19 -7.60 -34.27 -30.73
N THR A 20 -7.10 -33.05 -30.97
CA THR A 20 -5.92 -32.86 -31.85
C THR A 20 -4.62 -32.81 -31.07
N ALA A 21 -4.66 -32.85 -29.74
CA ALA A 21 -3.49 -32.89 -28.88
C ALA A 21 -2.89 -34.31 -28.72
N ASP A 22 -2.82 -35.05 -29.85
CA ASP A 22 -2.23 -36.39 -29.85
C ASP A 22 -0.80 -36.38 -29.29
N SER A 23 -0.56 -37.28 -28.33
CA SER A 23 0.74 -37.43 -27.63
C SER A 23 1.19 -36.18 -26.81
N GLY A 24 0.32 -35.20 -26.60
CA GLY A 24 0.61 -33.98 -25.89
C GLY A 24 -0.32 -33.73 -24.70
N TRP A 25 -0.25 -32.51 -24.19
CA TRP A 25 -1.09 -32.04 -23.09
C TRP A 25 -1.92 -30.85 -23.58
N PHE A 26 -3.22 -30.96 -23.53
CA PHE A 26 -4.14 -29.90 -23.90
C PHE A 26 -4.26 -28.87 -22.77
N ASP A 27 -4.25 -29.32 -21.51
CA ASP A 27 -4.28 -28.47 -20.33
C ASP A 27 -3.45 -29.05 -19.18
N ALA A 28 -2.93 -28.17 -18.31
CA ALA A 28 -2.20 -28.57 -17.13
C ALA A 28 -2.30 -27.48 -16.06
N ASP A 29 -2.58 -27.85 -14.82
CA ASP A 29 -2.56 -26.98 -13.65
C ASP A 29 -1.49 -27.43 -12.66
N LYS A 30 -0.69 -26.48 -12.15
CA LYS A 30 0.38 -26.72 -11.14
C LYS A 30 1.43 -27.74 -11.58
N VAL A 31 1.71 -27.79 -12.87
CA VAL A 31 2.68 -28.66 -13.49
C VAL A 31 3.73 -27.85 -14.24
N ARG A 32 4.98 -28.24 -14.13
CA ARG A 32 6.08 -27.78 -15.00
C ARG A 32 6.64 -28.96 -15.77
N PHE A 33 7.21 -28.68 -16.94
CA PHE A 33 7.91 -29.70 -17.73
C PHE A 33 9.41 -29.57 -17.50
N ARG A 34 10.04 -30.61 -16.97
CA ARG A 34 11.48 -30.68 -16.77
C ARG A 34 12.05 -31.89 -17.50
N LYS A 35 13.05 -31.66 -18.35
CA LYS A 35 13.65 -32.73 -19.17
C LYS A 35 12.60 -33.54 -19.95
N GLY A 36 11.58 -32.88 -20.51
CA GLY A 36 10.51 -33.51 -21.27
C GLY A 36 9.45 -34.24 -20.45
N ARG A 37 9.50 -34.20 -19.11
CA ARG A 37 8.54 -34.88 -18.23
C ARG A 37 7.73 -33.88 -17.41
N PRO A 38 6.41 -34.11 -17.22
CA PRO A 38 5.62 -33.32 -16.31
C PRO A 38 6.03 -33.58 -14.87
N GLU A 39 6.23 -32.52 -14.11
CA GLU A 39 6.59 -32.53 -12.71
C GLU A 39 5.66 -31.58 -11.95
N LYS A 40 5.15 -31.96 -10.79
CA LYS A 40 4.37 -31.03 -9.96
C LYS A 40 5.21 -29.81 -9.57
N ILE A 41 4.65 -28.63 -9.76
CA ILE A 41 5.18 -27.43 -9.11
C ILE A 41 4.90 -27.58 -7.61
N GLY A 42 5.93 -27.47 -6.78
CA GLY A 42 5.76 -27.48 -5.33
C GLY A 42 4.79 -26.38 -4.87
N GLY A 43 4.21 -26.53 -3.70
CA GLY A 43 3.35 -25.51 -3.10
C GLY A 43 4.08 -24.19 -2.85
N TRP A 44 3.35 -23.11 -2.79
CA TRP A 44 3.85 -21.80 -2.39
C TRP A 44 3.80 -21.69 -0.87
N ALA A 45 4.91 -21.34 -0.26
CA ALA A 45 4.97 -20.97 1.14
C ALA A 45 5.12 -19.44 1.25
N LYS A 46 4.45 -18.87 2.25
CA LYS A 46 4.60 -17.45 2.55
C LYS A 46 6.02 -17.20 3.03
N TYR A 47 6.74 -16.28 2.39
CA TYR A 47 8.14 -15.98 2.71
C TYR A 47 8.26 -15.06 3.93
N ASN A 48 7.40 -14.05 4.04
CA ASN A 48 7.42 -13.07 5.13
C ASN A 48 6.48 -13.46 6.28
N ILE A 49 6.85 -13.11 7.51
CA ILE A 49 6.04 -13.38 8.72
C ILE A 49 4.83 -12.46 8.77
N THR A 50 5.04 -11.16 8.51
CA THR A 50 4.00 -10.13 8.56
C THR A 50 3.51 -9.77 7.17
N THR A 51 2.30 -9.24 7.08
CA THR A 51 1.77 -8.66 5.84
C THR A 51 2.12 -7.18 5.77
N PHE A 52 2.53 -6.71 4.60
CA PHE A 52 2.60 -5.28 4.30
C PHE A 52 1.24 -4.74 3.85
N LEU A 53 1.02 -3.44 4.06
CA LEU A 53 -0.23 -2.78 3.69
C LEU A 53 -0.24 -2.43 2.19
N GLY A 54 -1.41 -2.62 1.58
CA GLY A 54 -1.63 -2.25 0.21
C GLY A 54 -1.36 -3.35 -0.82
N MET A 55 -1.73 -3.09 -2.08
CA MET A 55 -1.44 -3.98 -3.21
C MET A 55 -0.04 -3.70 -3.73
N CYS A 56 0.79 -4.73 -3.80
CA CYS A 56 2.12 -4.66 -4.38
C CYS A 56 2.04 -4.30 -5.87
N ARG A 57 2.80 -3.28 -6.28
CA ARG A 57 2.87 -2.79 -7.66
C ARG A 57 4.27 -2.81 -8.22
N SER A 58 5.27 -2.89 -7.38
CA SER A 58 6.64 -3.08 -7.80
C SER A 58 7.41 -3.89 -6.77
N ILE A 59 8.29 -4.75 -7.27
CA ILE A 59 9.25 -5.52 -6.47
C ILE A 59 10.59 -5.41 -7.16
N PHE A 60 11.61 -5.08 -6.37
CA PHE A 60 12.99 -5.04 -6.83
C PHE A 60 13.90 -5.68 -5.79
N ALA A 61 14.77 -6.60 -6.20
CA ALA A 61 15.68 -7.29 -5.30
C ALA A 61 17.12 -6.92 -5.63
N TRP A 62 17.92 -6.59 -4.61
CA TRP A 62 19.36 -6.35 -4.76
C TRP A 62 20.14 -6.96 -3.60
N ALA A 63 21.45 -6.97 -3.72
CA ALA A 63 22.33 -7.42 -2.67
C ALA A 63 23.48 -6.43 -2.49
N THR A 64 23.94 -6.30 -1.25
CA THR A 64 25.15 -5.55 -0.91
C THR A 64 26.41 -6.33 -1.28
N LEU A 65 27.56 -5.69 -1.23
CA LEU A 65 28.87 -6.34 -1.43
C LEU A 65 29.16 -7.43 -0.36
N THR A 66 28.48 -7.36 0.78
CA THR A 66 28.55 -8.36 1.85
C THR A 66 27.51 -9.48 1.72
N ASP A 67 26.84 -9.59 0.56
CA ASP A 67 25.80 -10.59 0.23
C ASP A 67 24.55 -10.51 1.13
N VAL A 68 24.30 -9.37 1.75
CA VAL A 68 23.00 -9.11 2.40
C VAL A 68 21.96 -8.80 1.31
N LYS A 69 20.85 -9.51 1.34
CA LYS A 69 19.80 -9.42 0.31
C LYS A 69 18.63 -8.59 0.80
N TYR A 70 18.25 -7.63 -0.01
CA TYR A 70 17.13 -6.75 0.22
C TYR A 70 16.10 -6.86 -0.89
N VAL A 71 14.84 -6.56 -0.54
CA VAL A 71 13.75 -6.48 -1.51
C VAL A 71 12.95 -5.20 -1.27
N GLY A 72 12.97 -4.29 -2.24
CA GLY A 72 12.11 -3.11 -2.26
C GLY A 72 10.71 -3.46 -2.74
N ILE A 73 9.69 -3.10 -1.98
CA ILE A 73 8.29 -3.37 -2.28
C ILE A 73 7.51 -2.06 -2.28
N GLY A 74 7.05 -1.64 -3.46
CA GLY A 74 6.16 -0.49 -3.61
C GLY A 74 4.70 -0.90 -3.66
N THR A 75 3.88 -0.38 -2.75
CA THR A 75 2.43 -0.58 -2.75
C THR A 75 1.70 0.74 -3.05
N HIS A 76 0.40 0.70 -3.33
CA HIS A 76 -0.37 1.93 -3.52
C HIS A 76 -0.47 2.77 -2.24
N LEU A 77 -0.17 2.21 -1.07
CA LEU A 77 -0.21 2.89 0.22
C LEU A 77 1.17 3.29 0.72
N LYS A 78 2.15 2.38 0.67
CA LYS A 78 3.43 2.52 1.34
C LYS A 78 4.58 1.93 0.52
N PHE A 79 5.80 2.26 0.94
CA PHE A 79 7.02 1.67 0.42
C PHE A 79 7.78 0.94 1.52
N TYR A 80 8.17 -0.31 1.25
CA TYR A 80 8.85 -1.17 2.21
C TYR A 80 10.19 -1.66 1.66
N ILE A 81 11.15 -1.82 2.56
CA ILE A 81 12.36 -2.61 2.31
C ILE A 81 12.31 -3.84 3.21
N MET A 82 12.37 -5.02 2.59
CA MET A 82 12.50 -6.28 3.30
C MET A 82 13.97 -6.61 3.51
N GLU A 83 14.32 -6.87 4.76
CA GLU A 83 15.55 -7.52 5.17
C GLU A 83 15.19 -8.89 5.74
N GLY A 84 15.62 -9.94 5.06
CA GLY A 84 15.16 -11.28 5.39
C GLY A 84 13.63 -11.41 5.24
N ILE A 85 12.93 -11.71 6.34
CA ILE A 85 11.49 -11.97 6.36
C ILE A 85 10.65 -10.79 6.90
N PHE A 86 11.29 -9.67 7.28
CA PHE A 86 10.63 -8.51 7.89
C PHE A 86 10.52 -7.35 6.91
N PRO A 87 9.30 -6.88 6.60
CA PRO A 87 9.10 -5.65 5.85
C PRO A 87 9.25 -4.44 6.79
N ASN A 88 10.20 -3.55 6.50
CA ASN A 88 10.40 -2.30 7.18
C ASN A 88 9.74 -1.17 6.36
N ASP A 89 8.89 -0.38 6.99
CA ASP A 89 8.26 0.79 6.36
C ASP A 89 9.31 1.91 6.22
N VAL A 90 9.63 2.27 5.00
CA VAL A 90 10.54 3.36 4.65
C VAL A 90 9.85 4.40 3.77
N THR A 91 8.53 4.49 3.87
CA THR A 91 7.73 5.44 3.10
C THR A 91 8.20 6.88 3.37
N PRO A 92 8.58 7.65 2.34
CA PRO A 92 9.08 9.01 2.51
C PRO A 92 8.04 9.93 3.16
N LEU A 93 8.54 10.91 3.93
CA LEU A 93 7.73 11.98 4.47
C LEU A 93 7.65 13.13 3.48
N ARG A 94 6.43 13.66 3.26
CA ARG A 94 6.22 14.87 2.46
C ARG A 94 6.14 16.14 3.30
N LEU A 95 5.72 16.01 4.56
CA LEU A 95 5.53 17.14 5.47
C LEU A 95 5.78 16.72 6.91
N THR A 96 6.44 17.58 7.66
CA THR A 96 6.51 17.53 9.12
C THR A 96 6.06 18.88 9.63
N THR A 97 5.05 18.92 10.51
CA THR A 97 4.51 20.16 11.05
C THR A 97 5.43 20.74 12.12
N SER A 98 5.23 22.01 12.46
CA SER A 98 5.83 22.58 13.66
C SER A 98 5.17 22.04 14.93
N ALA A 99 5.85 22.15 16.06
CA ALA A 99 5.28 21.75 17.34
C ALA A 99 4.07 22.63 17.69
N GLY A 100 2.95 21.99 18.00
CA GLY A 100 1.71 22.66 18.39
C GLY A 100 0.78 23.04 17.22
N ASP A 101 1.16 22.80 15.96
CA ASP A 101 0.28 23.07 14.81
C ASP A 101 -0.93 22.13 14.77
N VAL A 102 -0.79 20.93 15.32
CA VAL A 102 -1.82 19.89 15.28
C VAL A 102 -2.59 19.84 16.59
N THR A 103 -3.93 19.84 16.48
CA THR A 103 -4.82 19.67 17.62
C THR A 103 -5.84 18.58 17.39
N PHE A 104 -6.36 18.01 18.49
CA PHE A 104 -7.29 16.88 18.47
C PHE A 104 -8.59 17.23 19.15
N ALA A 105 -9.71 16.72 18.61
CA ALA A 105 -11.00 16.74 19.28
C ALA A 105 -11.55 15.32 19.38
N ALA A 106 -12.05 14.97 20.55
CA ALA A 106 -12.72 13.71 20.84
C ALA A 106 -14.17 13.97 21.28
N THR A 107 -15.09 13.08 20.89
CA THR A 107 -16.48 13.10 21.35
C THR A 107 -16.75 11.88 22.20
N ASN A 108 -17.34 12.07 23.37
CA ASN A 108 -17.73 10.96 24.27
C ASN A 108 -18.56 9.93 23.53
N GLY A 109 -18.22 8.65 23.72
CA GLY A 109 -18.88 7.54 23.04
C GLY A 109 -18.46 7.31 21.58
N SER A 110 -17.55 8.15 21.04
CA SER A 110 -17.06 8.02 19.67
C SER A 110 -15.63 7.45 19.62
N ARG A 111 -15.34 6.67 18.60
CA ARG A 111 -13.99 6.24 18.24
C ARG A 111 -13.31 7.25 17.31
N THR A 112 -14.06 8.15 16.70
CA THR A 112 -13.54 9.10 15.73
C THR A 112 -12.89 10.28 16.44
N LEU A 113 -11.63 10.53 16.13
CA LEU A 113 -10.92 11.76 16.50
C LEU A 113 -10.93 12.71 15.30
N THR A 114 -11.26 13.97 15.55
CA THR A 114 -11.09 15.04 14.57
C THR A 114 -9.74 15.71 14.80
N ILE A 115 -8.96 15.79 13.75
CA ILE A 115 -7.64 16.42 13.74
C ILE A 115 -7.76 17.76 13.01
N THR A 116 -7.24 18.81 13.61
CA THR A 116 -7.11 20.12 12.97
C THR A 116 -5.63 20.42 12.76
N ASP A 117 -5.27 20.67 11.51
CA ASP A 117 -3.95 21.03 11.05
C ASP A 117 -4.08 21.85 9.76
N THR A 118 -3.58 23.08 9.78
CA THR A 118 -3.82 24.05 8.71
C THR A 118 -3.08 23.63 7.41
N ALA A 119 -3.83 23.57 6.32
CA ALA A 119 -3.31 23.26 4.99
C ALA A 119 -2.50 21.93 4.93
N HIS A 120 -3.00 20.91 5.62
CA HIS A 120 -2.32 19.60 5.75
C HIS A 120 -2.06 18.89 4.42
N GLY A 121 -2.79 19.20 3.35
CA GLY A 121 -2.60 18.62 2.00
C GLY A 121 -2.77 17.10 1.91
N ALA A 122 -3.34 16.48 2.95
CA ALA A 122 -3.58 15.05 2.97
C ALA A 122 -4.84 14.67 2.20
N VAL A 123 -4.84 13.46 1.65
CA VAL A 123 -6.01 12.84 1.02
C VAL A 123 -6.49 11.64 1.85
N LYS A 124 -7.68 11.16 1.53
CA LYS A 124 -8.22 9.95 2.18
C LYS A 124 -7.26 8.78 2.00
N ASN A 125 -7.10 7.99 3.05
CA ASN A 125 -6.20 6.85 3.19
C ASN A 125 -4.71 7.19 3.38
N ASP A 126 -4.32 8.46 3.40
CA ASP A 126 -2.95 8.85 3.75
C ASP A 126 -2.58 8.45 5.17
N PHE A 127 -1.29 8.40 5.44
CA PHE A 127 -0.75 8.06 6.75
C PHE A 127 -0.09 9.28 7.39
N VAL A 128 -0.35 9.43 8.67
CA VAL A 128 0.26 10.45 9.52
C VAL A 128 0.69 9.84 10.84
N THR A 129 1.90 10.15 11.28
CA THR A 129 2.41 9.75 12.59
C THR A 129 2.42 10.97 13.52
N PHE A 130 1.76 10.86 14.66
CA PHE A 130 1.80 11.91 15.68
C PHE A 130 2.83 11.61 16.73
N SER A 131 3.43 12.67 17.27
CA SER A 131 4.37 12.62 18.38
C SER A 131 4.25 13.86 19.24
N GLY A 132 4.60 13.76 20.52
CA GLY A 132 4.57 14.89 21.46
C GLY A 132 3.16 15.33 21.88
N ALA A 133 2.11 14.60 21.50
CA ALA A 133 0.76 14.91 21.93
C ALA A 133 0.55 14.53 23.40
N ALA A 134 -0.13 15.41 24.13
CA ALA A 134 -0.58 15.19 25.50
C ALA A 134 -1.87 14.36 25.53
N THR A 135 -2.20 13.81 26.69
CA THR A 135 -3.47 13.10 26.94
C THR A 135 -4.64 14.06 26.77
N LEU A 136 -5.66 13.62 26.03
CA LEU A 136 -6.99 14.23 26.03
C LEU A 136 -7.77 13.81 27.28
N ASN A 137 -8.93 14.39 27.47
CA ASN A 137 -9.81 13.97 28.56
C ASN A 137 -10.25 12.50 28.40
N GLY A 138 -10.36 11.79 29.52
CA GLY A 138 -10.77 10.39 29.54
C GLY A 138 -9.67 9.41 29.15
N ASN A 139 -10.05 8.40 28.37
CA ASN A 139 -9.18 7.27 28.03
C ASN A 139 -8.34 7.45 26.73
N VAL A 140 -8.52 8.58 26.04
CA VAL A 140 -7.67 8.92 24.86
C VAL A 140 -6.39 9.57 25.38
N ASN A 141 -5.47 8.73 25.82
CA ASN A 141 -4.20 9.17 26.42
C ASN A 141 -3.11 9.37 25.35
N ALA A 142 -1.96 9.91 25.78
CA ALA A 142 -0.83 10.19 24.91
C ALA A 142 -0.36 8.93 24.11
N ALA A 143 -0.41 7.73 24.70
CA ALA A 143 -0.02 6.50 24.02
C ALA A 143 -1.03 6.09 22.92
N VAL A 144 -2.30 6.47 23.09
CA VAL A 144 -3.34 6.29 22.07
C VAL A 144 -3.15 7.25 20.89
N ILE A 145 -2.56 8.44 21.12
CA ILE A 145 -2.43 9.46 20.06
C ILE A 145 -1.08 9.35 19.34
N ASN A 146 0.01 9.12 20.09
CA ASN A 146 1.38 9.23 19.59
C ASN A 146 1.85 7.97 18.84
N HIS A 147 1.19 7.66 17.73
CA HIS A 147 1.60 6.63 16.77
C HIS A 147 1.07 6.95 15.37
N GLU A 148 1.23 6.04 14.43
CA GLU A 148 0.77 6.19 13.06
C GLU A 148 -0.74 5.93 12.94
N TYR A 149 -1.41 6.79 12.18
CA TYR A 149 -2.81 6.68 11.82
C TYR A 149 -3.03 6.74 10.31
N GLN A 150 -4.02 5.98 9.84
CA GLN A 150 -4.57 6.16 8.51
C GLN A 150 -5.74 7.15 8.55
N ILE A 151 -5.73 8.12 7.65
CA ILE A 151 -6.77 9.14 7.52
C ILE A 151 -8.02 8.52 6.91
N VAL A 152 -9.15 8.67 7.57
CA VAL A 152 -10.42 8.04 7.17
C VAL A 152 -11.23 8.96 6.28
N THR A 153 -11.38 10.21 6.68
CA THR A 153 -12.18 11.20 5.96
C THR A 153 -11.52 12.57 6.02
N ILE A 154 -11.46 13.24 4.89
CA ILE A 154 -11.10 14.65 4.81
C ILE A 154 -12.36 15.46 5.02
N ILE A 155 -12.37 16.32 6.04
CA ILE A 155 -13.49 17.26 6.33
C ILE A 155 -13.34 18.50 5.45
N ASN A 156 -12.16 19.10 5.50
CA ASN A 156 -11.79 20.28 4.70
C ASN A 156 -10.26 20.40 4.60
N VAL A 157 -9.75 21.48 4.03
CA VAL A 157 -8.32 21.73 3.83
C VAL A 157 -7.51 21.79 5.14
N ASN A 158 -8.18 22.02 6.29
CA ASN A 158 -7.56 22.18 7.61
C ASN A 158 -7.96 21.09 8.61
N SER A 159 -8.78 20.12 8.22
CA SER A 159 -9.23 19.10 9.18
C SER A 159 -9.60 17.77 8.52
N TYR A 160 -9.37 16.71 9.26
CA TYR A 160 -9.67 15.33 8.85
C TYR A 160 -9.98 14.46 10.06
N THR A 161 -10.35 13.21 9.83
CA THR A 161 -10.67 12.26 10.91
C THR A 161 -9.76 11.02 10.84
N VAL A 162 -9.48 10.49 12.03
CA VAL A 162 -8.87 9.18 12.23
C VAL A 162 -9.70 8.37 13.21
N LEU A 163 -9.48 7.05 13.28
CA LEU A 163 -10.13 6.18 14.25
C LEU A 163 -9.17 5.87 15.39
N ALA A 164 -9.50 6.31 16.59
CA ALA A 164 -8.70 6.06 17.78
C ALA A 164 -8.46 4.57 18.00
N ALA A 165 -7.20 4.22 18.19
CA ALA A 165 -6.74 2.87 18.45
C ALA A 165 -5.50 2.90 19.34
N THR A 166 -5.15 1.78 19.94
CA THR A 166 -3.83 1.58 20.53
C THR A 166 -2.79 1.36 19.43
N ALA A 167 -1.51 1.46 19.75
CA ALA A 167 -0.42 1.13 18.80
C ALA A 167 -0.49 -0.35 18.32
N ALA A 168 -1.13 -1.24 19.06
CA ALA A 168 -1.41 -2.62 18.67
C ALA A 168 -2.61 -2.77 17.72
N GLY A 169 -3.38 -1.69 17.50
CA GLY A 169 -4.55 -1.67 16.63
C GLY A 169 -5.89 -1.88 17.34
N ASP A 170 -5.91 -2.01 18.67
CA ASP A 170 -7.15 -2.19 19.42
C ASP A 170 -7.95 -0.89 19.42
N ALA A 171 -9.24 -1.01 19.16
CA ALA A 171 -10.16 0.13 19.09
C ALA A 171 -10.29 0.84 20.44
N VAL A 172 -10.20 2.16 20.44
CA VAL A 172 -10.43 3.01 21.62
C VAL A 172 -11.64 3.90 21.38
N THR A 173 -12.63 3.80 22.27
CA THR A 173 -13.80 4.70 22.27
C THR A 173 -13.59 5.75 23.34
N ALA A 174 -13.68 7.03 22.98
CA ALA A 174 -13.48 8.12 23.94
C ALA A 174 -14.53 8.07 25.07
N SER A 175 -14.08 8.12 26.31
CA SER A 175 -14.93 8.13 27.50
C SER A 175 -15.30 9.55 27.97
N SER A 176 -14.78 10.58 27.30
CA SER A 176 -15.06 11.98 27.56
C SER A 176 -14.90 12.79 26.27
N SER A 177 -15.63 13.90 26.19
CA SER A 177 -15.42 14.86 25.10
C SER A 177 -14.27 15.80 25.43
N ASP A 178 -13.50 16.14 24.41
CA ASP A 178 -12.43 17.14 24.43
C ASP A 178 -12.38 17.85 23.09
N ASN A 179 -12.06 19.13 23.08
CA ASN A 179 -12.13 19.93 21.87
C ASN A 179 -10.89 20.83 21.72
N GLY A 180 -10.12 20.59 20.67
CA GLY A 180 -8.98 21.42 20.33
C GLY A 180 -7.74 21.25 21.19
N ASN A 181 -7.62 20.11 21.89
CA ASN A 181 -6.46 19.81 22.76
C ASN A 181 -5.44 18.92 22.05
N GLY A 182 -4.39 18.56 22.77
CA GLY A 182 -3.26 17.75 22.29
C GLY A 182 -1.92 18.34 22.72
N GLY A 183 -1.97 19.56 23.29
CA GLY A 183 -0.80 20.26 23.83
C GLY A 183 0.05 20.96 22.76
N GLY A 184 0.89 21.90 23.22
CA GLY A 184 1.73 22.75 22.36
C GLY A 184 2.99 22.07 21.80
N SER A 185 3.15 20.76 21.97
CA SER A 185 4.34 19.99 21.49
C SER A 185 4.00 18.98 20.40
N THR A 186 2.74 18.91 19.97
CA THR A 186 2.29 17.92 18.98
C THR A 186 2.90 18.21 17.62
N VAL A 187 3.50 17.18 17.01
CA VAL A 187 4.04 17.19 15.66
C VAL A 187 3.36 16.10 14.85
N GLY A 188 2.89 16.44 13.67
CA GLY A 188 2.38 15.51 12.67
C GLY A 188 3.41 15.28 11.58
N LYS A 189 3.74 14.02 11.29
CA LYS A 189 4.61 13.59 10.18
C LYS A 189 3.76 12.89 9.14
N TYR A 190 3.57 13.54 8.00
CA TYR A 190 2.77 13.03 6.90
C TYR A 190 3.64 12.30 5.91
N GLN A 191 3.29 11.06 5.62
CA GLN A 191 3.90 10.30 4.52
C GLN A 191 3.43 10.86 3.17
N VAL A 192 4.12 10.49 2.10
CA VAL A 192 3.68 10.82 0.73
C VAL A 192 2.26 10.32 0.50
N ASN A 193 1.46 11.11 -0.21
CA ASN A 193 0.06 10.78 -0.46
C ASN A 193 -0.09 9.38 -1.08
N THR A 194 -1.09 8.66 -0.64
CA THR A 194 -1.42 7.34 -1.16
C THR A 194 -1.97 7.43 -2.59
N GLY A 195 -1.84 6.35 -3.34
CA GLY A 195 -2.39 6.26 -4.68
C GLY A 195 -3.70 5.49 -4.74
N LEU A 196 -4.36 5.54 -5.88
CA LEU A 196 -5.58 4.78 -6.12
C LEU A 196 -5.34 3.27 -6.09
N THR A 197 -6.34 2.54 -5.59
CA THR A 197 -6.36 1.09 -5.62
C THR A 197 -6.54 0.57 -7.04
N ASN A 198 -7.37 1.21 -7.84
CA ASN A 198 -7.66 0.86 -9.23
C ASN A 198 -7.40 2.04 -10.14
N PHE A 199 -7.03 1.75 -11.38
CA PHE A 199 -6.95 2.77 -12.41
C PHE A 199 -8.36 3.21 -12.82
N VAL A 200 -8.56 4.53 -12.87
CA VAL A 200 -9.77 5.13 -13.45
C VAL A 200 -9.31 5.92 -14.67
N PRO A 201 -9.82 5.63 -15.88
CA PRO A 201 -9.43 6.35 -17.08
C PRO A 201 -9.80 7.84 -16.92
N ALA A 202 -8.88 8.73 -17.29
CA ALA A 202 -9.12 10.18 -17.25
C ALA A 202 -9.99 10.68 -18.42
N ALA A 203 -10.10 9.89 -19.48
CA ALA A 203 -10.93 10.20 -20.65
C ALA A 203 -11.27 8.92 -21.42
N GLY A 204 -12.36 8.92 -22.19
CA GLY A 204 -12.77 7.83 -23.04
C GLY A 204 -13.82 6.90 -22.41
N TRP A 205 -14.01 5.72 -23.01
CA TRP A 205 -14.98 4.73 -22.52
C TRP A 205 -14.65 4.26 -21.11
N GLY A 206 -15.61 4.41 -20.19
CA GLY A 206 -15.46 4.02 -18.79
C GLY A 206 -14.82 5.11 -17.90
N ALA A 207 -14.61 6.31 -18.42
CA ALA A 207 -14.07 7.43 -17.64
C ALA A 207 -15.07 7.98 -16.62
N ASP A 208 -16.36 8.05 -16.99
CA ASP A 208 -17.44 8.55 -16.14
C ASP A 208 -18.72 7.73 -16.33
N PRO A 209 -19.72 7.84 -15.43
CA PRO A 209 -21.04 7.26 -15.60
C PRO A 209 -21.69 7.71 -16.92
N TRP A 210 -22.44 6.81 -17.56
CA TRP A 210 -23.21 7.12 -18.76
C TRP A 210 -24.13 8.32 -18.54
N GLY A 211 -24.00 9.32 -19.39
CA GLY A 211 -24.82 10.54 -19.35
C GLY A 211 -24.20 11.73 -18.63
N GLN A 212 -22.96 11.62 -18.15
CA GLN A 212 -22.23 12.77 -17.62
C GLN A 212 -21.30 13.38 -18.70
N GLY A 213 -21.54 14.65 -18.99
CA GLY A 213 -20.69 15.45 -19.86
C GLY A 213 -20.86 15.20 -21.36
N LEU A 214 -20.08 15.93 -22.16
CA LEU A 214 -19.98 15.76 -23.61
C LEU A 214 -19.01 14.62 -23.94
N TRP A 215 -19.21 13.96 -25.05
CA TRP A 215 -18.27 12.99 -25.63
C TRP A 215 -16.86 13.60 -25.71
N GLY A 216 -15.90 12.95 -25.05
CA GLY A 216 -14.52 13.44 -25.02
C GLY A 216 -14.22 14.44 -23.90
N SER A 217 -15.16 14.72 -23.00
CA SER A 217 -14.85 15.44 -21.76
C SER A 217 -13.88 14.60 -20.91
N ALA A 218 -12.80 15.21 -20.43
CA ALA A 218 -11.94 14.56 -19.44
C ALA A 218 -12.74 14.30 -18.16
N SER A 219 -12.53 13.14 -17.53
CA SER A 219 -13.02 12.94 -16.16
C SER A 219 -12.40 14.03 -15.28
N GLY A 220 -13.11 14.46 -14.23
CA GLY A 220 -12.59 15.44 -13.26
C GLY A 220 -11.43 14.93 -12.40
N LEU A 221 -10.79 13.81 -12.79
CA LEU A 221 -9.64 13.24 -12.13
C LEU A 221 -8.39 14.08 -12.44
N GLY A 222 -7.78 14.61 -11.39
CA GLY A 222 -6.50 15.31 -11.48
C GLY A 222 -5.31 14.36 -11.56
N ASP A 223 -4.11 14.91 -11.72
CA ASP A 223 -2.85 14.16 -11.73
C ASP A 223 -2.62 13.34 -10.43
N GLY A 224 -3.22 13.78 -9.32
CA GLY A 224 -3.19 13.06 -8.03
C GLY A 224 -3.99 11.76 -8.00
N ASP A 225 -4.89 11.55 -8.95
CA ASP A 225 -5.77 10.37 -9.01
C ASP A 225 -5.15 9.21 -9.79
N GLN A 226 -3.91 9.32 -10.20
CA GLN A 226 -3.20 8.28 -10.91
C GLN A 226 -2.75 7.15 -9.99
N LEU A 227 -2.62 5.94 -10.56
CA LEU A 227 -2.02 4.82 -9.84
C LEU A 227 -0.63 5.16 -9.32
N ARG A 228 -0.39 4.87 -8.04
CA ARG A 228 0.94 4.91 -7.46
C ARG A 228 1.77 3.77 -8.05
N LEU A 229 2.75 4.13 -8.84
CA LEU A 229 3.75 3.23 -9.42
C LEU A 229 5.13 3.63 -8.90
N TYR A 230 6.03 2.67 -8.84
CA TYR A 230 7.41 2.88 -8.44
C TYR A 230 8.34 2.33 -9.50
N SER A 231 9.36 3.12 -9.84
CA SER A 231 10.55 2.66 -10.54
C SER A 231 11.65 2.50 -9.50
N GLN A 232 12.35 1.39 -9.54
CA GLN A 232 13.39 1.06 -8.55
C GLN A 232 14.63 0.57 -9.29
N ASP A 233 15.79 0.98 -8.81
CA ASP A 233 17.07 0.47 -9.24
C ASP A 233 18.11 0.64 -8.11
N ASN A 234 19.24 -0.04 -8.19
CA ASN A 234 20.30 0.15 -7.22
C ASN A 234 21.41 1.06 -7.77
N PHE A 235 21.96 1.88 -6.88
CA PHE A 235 23.13 2.68 -7.13
C PHE A 235 24.25 2.23 -6.18
N GLY A 236 25.08 1.33 -6.65
CA GLY A 236 26.03 0.62 -5.77
C GLY A 236 25.27 -0.33 -4.83
N GLU A 237 25.38 -0.12 -3.52
CA GLU A 237 24.69 -0.91 -2.49
C GLU A 237 23.32 -0.31 -2.10
N ASP A 238 23.10 0.95 -2.44
CA ASP A 238 21.92 1.70 -2.04
C ASP A 238 20.79 1.59 -3.05
N LEU A 239 19.56 1.74 -2.58
CA LEU A 239 18.38 1.74 -3.42
C LEU A 239 18.03 3.16 -3.83
N VAL A 240 17.86 3.37 -5.13
CA VAL A 240 17.22 4.57 -5.68
C VAL A 240 15.82 4.20 -6.15
N PHE A 241 14.82 4.89 -5.67
CA PHE A 241 13.46 4.67 -6.15
C PHE A 241 12.74 5.99 -6.46
N CYS A 242 11.88 5.92 -7.45
CA CYS A 242 11.03 7.03 -7.86
C CYS A 242 9.57 6.64 -7.64
N ALA A 243 8.87 7.41 -6.81
CA ALA A 243 7.42 7.33 -6.69
C ALA A 243 6.78 8.27 -7.73
N ARG A 244 5.91 7.73 -8.58
CA ARG A 244 5.25 8.47 -9.65
C ARG A 244 4.57 9.73 -9.11
N ASN A 245 4.84 10.89 -9.73
CA ASN A 245 4.31 12.22 -9.38
C ASN A 245 4.65 12.69 -7.95
N VAL A 246 5.70 12.13 -7.33
CA VAL A 246 6.13 12.54 -5.99
C VAL A 246 7.59 13.00 -6.00
N GLY A 247 8.51 12.10 -6.31
CA GLY A 247 9.93 12.42 -6.30
C GLY A 247 10.83 11.19 -6.41
N ILE A 248 12.12 11.46 -6.45
CA ILE A 248 13.18 10.45 -6.43
C ILE A 248 13.78 10.44 -5.03
N TYR A 249 13.97 9.27 -4.49
CA TYR A 249 14.49 9.02 -3.14
C TYR A 249 15.69 8.08 -3.21
N TYR A 250 16.62 8.34 -2.31
CA TYR A 250 17.88 7.63 -2.20
C TYR A 250 18.19 7.36 -0.72
#